data_5cd136dcfcc3bc7d3fe56d40001562d6
#
_entry.id   5cd136dcfcc3bc7d3fe56d40001562d6
#
_cell.length_a   1.000
_cell.length_b   1.000
_cell.length_c   1.000
_cell.angle_alpha   90.00
_cell.angle_beta   90.00
_cell.angle_gamma   90.00
#
_symmetry.space_group_name_H-M   'P 1'
#
loop_
_entity.id
_entity.type
_entity.pdbx_description
1 polymer ?
#
loop_
_entity_poly.entity_id
_entity_poly.type
_entity_poly.pdbx_seq_one_letter_code
_entity_poly.pdbx_strand_id
1 'polypeptide(L)'
;MKKAKKIASLVVASALLTSSFAAITSVNAAEVDSAQTASADSTLRDKVGDGVMLHAFNWSYNTIKENLPAIAAAGYTTVQTSPVQQPKDYSTSGDVTGQWWKLYQPISFHIAEQSWLGTKDDLKSLCDEADKYGIKIICDIVSNHIANADETRPDSVSNQVKKYEPEFYKKRRTYTRTYKGDANDSSVQAVVQGHVSKCPDLVTNDTAVQTYIINLLKECIDCGVDGFRFDAAKHIETEDDGEYASDYWKNVTTSASSYYTQKTGDDLYIYGEILNNCGADRSYSSYTKYINVTDNRTGDAVLYNVTRGKASTATNAKYKSGVAASNAVLWAESHDTYEGNSGSSGYSNTSSVSDEDVVKAWAIVASRKDSTALFFARPGTALMGGVSTDTTYKSTAVSEINKFHNLFVGQSEKLGSSGDIAYVARGTSGIVLSNCKGTNASVSISGTGLADGKYTDTVSGAEFTVANGVLTGSIGNTGVAVVYNGTTTPKAINSVESGSFRGDTMTLTLGLENATSGTYCLDDSTPVKFTGTTSIRIGSDYKPGETITLTVTATDGVKTSSMVYKYTKSTAQESGVYVFFNPATQKGWSAPYQVYIYDETTNKGTVYKNANWPGEAMTLDPATGY
;
A
#
# COMPACT_ATOMS: atom_id res chain seq x y z
N MET A 1 57.11 21.01 29.10
CA MET A 1 55.99 21.10 30.06
C MET A 1 54.94 20.06 29.66
N LYS A 2 54.87 19.00 30.46
CA LYS A 2 54.05 17.80 30.19
C LYS A 2 52.60 18.08 30.57
N LYS A 3 51.67 17.98 29.60
CA LYS A 3 50.24 17.77 29.91
C LYS A 3 49.92 16.30 29.65
N ALA A 4 49.88 15.53 30.73
CA ALA A 4 49.38 14.18 30.72
C ALA A 4 47.85 14.23 30.43
N LYS A 5 47.44 13.69 29.31
CA LYS A 5 46.04 13.36 29.09
C LYS A 5 45.75 12.04 29.79
N LYS A 6 44.85 12.07 30.77
CA LYS A 6 44.34 10.88 31.41
C LYS A 6 43.63 10.03 30.36
N ILE A 7 44.18 8.88 30.08
CA ILE A 7 43.52 7.83 29.31
C ILE A 7 42.59 7.11 30.28
N ALA A 8 41.30 7.13 30.01
CA ALA A 8 40.35 6.36 30.80
C ALA A 8 40.53 4.87 30.47
N SER A 9 41.07 4.09 31.39
CA SER A 9 41.05 2.64 31.30
C SER A 9 39.59 2.19 31.39
N LEU A 10 39.05 1.63 30.32
CA LEU A 10 37.74 1.02 30.31
C LEU A 10 37.85 -0.36 30.94
N VAL A 11 37.61 -0.46 32.25
CA VAL A 11 37.38 -1.73 32.92
C VAL A 11 35.96 -2.15 32.57
N VAL A 12 35.82 -3.14 31.70
CA VAL A 12 34.53 -3.82 31.48
C VAL A 12 34.28 -4.71 32.69
N ALA A 13 33.63 -4.17 33.71
CA ALA A 13 33.01 -4.97 34.73
C ALA A 13 31.74 -5.57 34.12
N SER A 14 31.67 -6.89 34.10
CA SER A 14 30.45 -7.64 33.85
C SER A 14 29.45 -7.29 34.95
N ALA A 15 28.70 -6.22 34.78
CA ALA A 15 27.57 -5.94 35.63
C ALA A 15 26.40 -6.77 35.11
N LEU A 16 26.04 -7.78 35.89
CA LEU A 16 24.76 -8.46 35.77
C LEU A 16 23.67 -7.38 35.75
N LEU A 17 22.97 -7.29 34.63
CA LEU A 17 21.74 -6.54 34.52
C LEU A 17 20.64 -7.22 35.33
N THR A 18 20.59 -6.92 36.60
CA THR A 18 19.34 -6.92 37.34
C THR A 18 18.88 -5.48 37.42
N SER A 19 18.20 -5.01 36.39
CA SER A 19 17.43 -3.80 36.47
C SER A 19 15.96 -4.11 36.21
N SER A 20 15.27 -4.11 37.32
CA SER A 20 13.85 -3.81 37.48
C SER A 20 13.27 -3.01 36.29
N PHE A 21 12.24 -3.58 35.69
CA PHE A 21 11.27 -2.83 34.90
C PHE A 21 10.64 -1.77 35.80
N ALA A 22 11.23 -0.59 35.86
CA ALA A 22 10.55 0.60 36.36
C ALA A 22 9.77 1.17 35.16
N ALA A 23 8.51 1.38 35.43
CA ALA A 23 7.52 1.94 34.54
C ALA A 23 8.08 2.98 33.55
N ILE A 24 7.91 2.74 32.25
CA ILE A 24 8.01 3.77 31.23
C ILE A 24 6.71 4.57 31.31
N THR A 25 6.69 5.56 32.17
CA THR A 25 5.69 6.62 32.13
C THR A 25 6.26 7.75 31.28
N SER A 26 5.54 8.04 30.20
CA SER A 26 5.56 9.28 29.42
C SER A 26 6.94 9.89 29.15
N VAL A 27 7.47 9.66 27.96
CA VAL A 27 8.43 10.57 27.31
C VAL A 27 7.67 11.38 26.28
N ASN A 28 7.61 12.69 26.51
CA ASN A 28 7.15 13.66 25.55
C ASN A 28 7.92 13.53 24.24
N ALA A 29 7.20 13.59 23.13
CA ALA A 29 7.74 13.67 21.80
C ALA A 29 8.68 14.88 21.68
N ALA A 30 9.96 14.60 21.51
CA ALA A 30 10.93 15.51 20.91
C ALA A 30 11.61 14.70 19.82
N GLU A 31 11.61 15.29 18.63
CA GLU A 31 12.17 14.80 17.39
C GLU A 31 13.34 13.80 17.57
N VAL A 32 13.12 12.57 17.13
CA VAL A 32 14.19 11.63 16.85
C VAL A 32 14.02 11.21 15.40
N ASP A 33 14.84 11.83 14.58
CA ASP A 33 15.17 11.34 13.26
C ASP A 33 15.94 10.00 13.46
N SER A 34 15.22 8.91 13.45
CA SER A 34 15.78 7.57 13.39
C SER A 34 14.98 6.83 12.34
N ALA A 35 15.66 6.35 11.32
CA ALA A 35 15.14 5.37 10.39
C ALA A 35 14.69 4.13 11.19
N GLN A 36 13.50 4.22 11.74
CA GLN A 36 12.79 3.12 12.34
C GLN A 36 12.27 2.32 11.15
N THR A 37 12.85 1.14 10.90
CA THR A 37 12.18 0.13 10.10
C THR A 37 10.84 -0.09 10.78
N ALA A 38 9.80 0.48 10.20
CA ALA A 38 8.45 0.27 10.68
C ALA A 38 8.20 -1.24 10.59
N SER A 39 8.04 -1.89 11.74
CA SER A 39 7.38 -3.19 11.77
C SER A 39 6.06 -2.98 11.03
N ALA A 40 5.75 -3.84 10.06
CA ALA A 40 4.49 -3.77 9.32
C ALA A 40 3.36 -3.51 10.32
N ASP A 41 2.67 -2.39 10.17
CA ASP A 41 1.56 -2.05 11.05
C ASP A 41 0.57 -3.22 10.97
N SER A 42 0.25 -3.84 12.09
CA SER A 42 -0.66 -4.99 12.15
C SER A 42 -2.07 -4.68 11.60
N THR A 43 -2.33 -3.43 11.25
CA THR A 43 -3.54 -2.97 10.57
C THR A 43 -3.46 -3.07 9.06
N LEU A 44 -2.27 -3.23 8.45
CA LEU A 44 -2.13 -3.40 7.02
C LEU A 44 -2.52 -4.85 6.62
N ARG A 45 -3.08 -4.98 5.42
CA ARG A 45 -3.60 -6.24 4.91
C ARG A 45 -2.65 -6.86 3.90
N ASP A 46 -2.45 -8.18 4.00
CA ASP A 46 -1.60 -8.92 3.08
C ASP A 46 -2.20 -9.02 1.67
N LYS A 47 -3.54 -9.00 1.57
CA LYS A 47 -4.24 -9.09 0.29
C LYS A 47 -4.72 -7.71 -0.15
N VAL A 48 -4.40 -7.35 -1.37
CA VAL A 48 -4.84 -6.09 -1.99
C VAL A 48 -6.36 -5.91 -1.92
N GLY A 49 -7.13 -6.97 -2.19
CA GLY A 49 -8.59 -6.94 -2.18
C GLY A 49 -9.22 -6.62 -0.82
N ASP A 50 -8.51 -6.88 0.27
CA ASP A 50 -8.97 -6.64 1.64
C ASP A 50 -8.51 -5.27 2.19
N GLY A 51 -7.82 -4.47 1.39
CA GLY A 51 -7.17 -3.26 1.83
C GLY A 51 -7.63 -1.99 1.13
N VAL A 52 -6.85 -0.94 1.33
CA VAL A 52 -7.08 0.39 0.77
C VAL A 52 -5.94 0.75 -0.16
N MET A 53 -6.27 1.11 -1.39
CA MET A 53 -5.31 1.58 -2.39
C MET A 53 -5.20 3.10 -2.40
N LEU A 54 -3.99 3.62 -2.54
CA LEU A 54 -3.71 5.00 -2.91
C LEU A 54 -3.40 5.06 -4.41
N HIS A 55 -4.18 5.78 -5.21
CA HIS A 55 -3.78 6.14 -6.56
C HIS A 55 -2.82 7.33 -6.50
N ALA A 56 -1.52 7.04 -6.59
CA ALA A 56 -0.45 8.04 -6.62
C ALA A 56 -0.33 8.64 -8.04
N PHE A 57 -1.35 9.41 -8.41
CA PHE A 57 -1.54 9.94 -9.76
C PHE A 57 -0.37 10.85 -10.17
N ASN A 58 0.33 10.46 -11.22
CA ASN A 58 1.51 11.14 -11.77
C ASN A 58 2.75 11.21 -10.86
N TRP A 59 2.76 10.53 -9.71
CA TRP A 59 3.96 10.50 -8.87
C TRP A 59 5.04 9.62 -9.51
N SER A 60 6.30 10.04 -9.40
CA SER A 60 7.42 9.18 -9.79
C SER A 60 7.61 8.04 -8.79
N TYR A 61 8.25 6.97 -9.23
CA TYR A 61 8.58 5.83 -8.36
C TYR A 61 9.40 6.26 -7.15
N ASN A 62 10.36 7.17 -7.35
CA ASN A 62 11.16 7.71 -6.25
C ASN A 62 10.31 8.58 -5.31
N THR A 63 9.38 9.38 -5.84
CA THR A 63 8.44 10.16 -5.03
C THR A 63 7.56 9.23 -4.18
N ILE A 64 7.02 8.15 -4.75
CA ILE A 64 6.24 7.16 -3.98
C ILE A 64 7.12 6.55 -2.89
N LYS A 65 8.32 6.10 -3.25
CA LYS A 65 9.28 5.48 -2.32
C LYS A 65 9.59 6.36 -1.11
N GLU A 66 9.85 7.64 -1.34
CA GLU A 66 10.13 8.61 -0.26
C GLU A 66 8.93 8.86 0.66
N ASN A 67 7.71 8.62 0.16
CA ASN A 67 6.48 8.84 0.93
C ASN A 67 5.88 7.56 1.53
N LEU A 68 6.48 6.38 1.33
CA LEU A 68 5.98 5.12 1.88
C LEU A 68 5.71 5.15 3.40
N PRO A 69 6.57 5.75 4.25
CA PRO A 69 6.27 5.86 5.68
C PRO A 69 4.95 6.57 5.97
N ALA A 70 4.69 7.69 5.26
CA ALA A 70 3.47 8.47 5.43
C ALA A 70 2.24 7.73 4.86
N ILE A 71 2.41 7.03 3.76
CA ILE A 71 1.37 6.22 3.10
C ILE A 71 0.95 5.06 4.03
N ALA A 72 1.93 4.33 4.60
CA ALA A 72 1.67 3.27 5.57
C ALA A 72 0.97 3.80 6.83
N ALA A 73 1.47 4.92 7.39
CA ALA A 73 0.88 5.56 8.57
C ALA A 73 -0.56 6.02 8.34
N ALA A 74 -0.90 6.38 7.09
CA ALA A 74 -2.26 6.71 6.68
C ALA A 74 -3.15 5.47 6.41
N GLY A 75 -2.66 4.26 6.66
CA GLY A 75 -3.44 3.02 6.56
C GLY A 75 -3.65 2.50 5.14
N TYR A 76 -2.91 3.01 4.15
CA TYR A 76 -2.92 2.42 2.81
C TYR A 76 -2.12 1.13 2.79
N THR A 77 -2.66 0.12 2.15
CA THR A 77 -2.04 -1.21 2.00
C THR A 77 -1.44 -1.41 0.62
N THR A 78 -1.81 -0.55 -0.30
CA THR A 78 -1.43 -0.67 -1.71
C THR A 78 -1.27 0.71 -2.32
N VAL A 79 -0.32 0.84 -3.23
CA VAL A 79 -0.17 2.04 -4.08
C VAL A 79 -0.33 1.64 -5.55
N GLN A 80 -1.22 2.36 -6.25
CA GLN A 80 -1.35 2.27 -7.69
C GLN A 80 -0.55 3.39 -8.35
N THR A 81 0.32 3.03 -9.29
CA THR A 81 1.05 3.98 -10.13
C THR A 81 0.21 4.42 -11.34
N SER A 82 0.60 5.50 -12.01
CA SER A 82 0.16 5.77 -13.38
C SER A 82 0.81 4.79 -14.37
N PRO A 83 0.43 4.78 -15.68
CA PRO A 83 0.90 3.79 -16.65
C PRO A 83 2.42 3.68 -16.75
N VAL A 84 2.93 2.45 -16.71
CA VAL A 84 4.37 2.15 -16.64
C VAL A 84 5.09 2.16 -17.98
N GLN A 85 4.35 2.12 -19.09
CA GLN A 85 4.89 1.99 -20.43
C GLN A 85 5.56 3.29 -20.89
N GLN A 86 6.46 3.18 -21.88
CA GLN A 86 7.09 4.35 -22.48
C GLN A 86 6.03 5.27 -23.08
N PRO A 87 5.87 6.50 -22.56
CA PRO A 87 4.86 7.43 -23.04
C PRO A 87 5.29 8.13 -24.33
N LYS A 88 4.30 8.51 -25.14
CA LYS A 88 4.48 9.38 -26.30
C LYS A 88 4.97 10.76 -25.87
N ASP A 89 5.87 11.35 -26.68
CA ASP A 89 6.36 12.75 -26.52
C ASP A 89 6.95 13.04 -25.14
N TYR A 90 7.59 12.04 -24.51
CA TYR A 90 8.34 12.27 -23.28
C TYR A 90 9.42 13.34 -23.50
N SER A 91 9.48 14.28 -22.58
CA SER A 91 10.48 15.33 -22.55
C SER A 91 10.87 15.64 -21.10
N THR A 92 12.14 15.89 -20.85
CA THR A 92 12.66 16.35 -19.56
C THR A 92 12.43 17.84 -19.31
N SER A 93 12.02 18.58 -20.34
CA SER A 93 11.79 20.03 -20.27
C SER A 93 10.31 20.36 -20.16
N GLY A 94 9.98 21.21 -19.20
CA GLY A 94 8.69 21.85 -19.08
C GLY A 94 7.71 21.20 -18.10
N ASP A 95 6.74 22.00 -17.72
CA ASP A 95 5.60 21.56 -16.93
C ASP A 95 4.66 20.73 -17.80
N VAL A 96 4.51 19.47 -17.45
CA VAL A 96 3.63 18.53 -18.18
C VAL A 96 2.40 18.12 -17.37
N THR A 97 2.10 18.81 -16.28
CA THR A 97 0.98 18.48 -15.38
C THR A 97 -0.32 18.41 -16.16
N GLY A 98 -0.61 19.37 -17.03
CA GLY A 98 -1.78 19.38 -17.89
C GLY A 98 -1.72 18.38 -19.06
N GLN A 99 -0.72 17.51 -19.14
CA GLN A 99 -0.52 16.54 -20.21
C GLN A 99 -0.42 15.10 -19.69
N TRP A 100 -1.01 14.83 -18.52
CA TRP A 100 -1.03 13.51 -17.87
C TRP A 100 -1.53 12.39 -18.81
N TRP A 101 -2.43 12.69 -19.74
CA TRP A 101 -2.98 11.80 -20.75
C TRP A 101 -1.91 11.19 -21.68
N LYS A 102 -0.70 11.79 -21.76
CA LYS A 102 0.41 11.22 -22.52
C LYS A 102 0.89 9.89 -21.94
N LEU A 103 0.79 9.69 -20.63
CA LEU A 103 1.08 8.40 -20.00
C LEU A 103 0.15 7.29 -20.50
N TYR A 104 -1.07 7.65 -20.92
CA TYR A 104 -2.05 6.74 -21.50
C TYR A 104 -1.93 6.60 -23.04
N GLN A 105 -0.86 7.15 -23.64
CA GLN A 105 -0.51 6.95 -25.04
C GLN A 105 0.84 6.21 -25.15
N PRO A 106 0.87 4.89 -24.91
CA PRO A 106 2.11 4.12 -24.92
C PRO A 106 2.70 3.99 -26.31
N ILE A 107 4.02 4.01 -26.40
CA ILE A 107 4.79 3.74 -27.61
C ILE A 107 5.66 2.48 -27.49
N SER A 108 5.47 1.72 -26.40
CA SER A 108 6.17 0.47 -26.11
C SER A 108 5.29 -0.50 -25.34
N PHE A 109 5.61 -1.79 -25.40
CA PHE A 109 5.07 -2.86 -24.57
C PHE A 109 6.09 -3.29 -23.49
N HIS A 110 6.93 -2.38 -23.06
CA HIS A 110 7.91 -2.55 -21.99
C HIS A 110 7.77 -1.43 -20.96
N ILE A 111 8.29 -1.67 -19.76
CA ILE A 111 8.48 -0.60 -18.78
C ILE A 111 9.33 0.50 -19.42
N ALA A 112 8.99 1.75 -19.18
CA ALA A 112 9.65 2.88 -19.82
C ALA A 112 11.16 2.90 -19.55
N GLU A 113 11.94 3.13 -20.61
CA GLU A 113 13.37 3.47 -20.47
C GLU A 113 13.54 4.85 -19.85
N GLN A 114 12.60 5.76 -20.18
CA GLN A 114 12.55 7.12 -19.67
C GLN A 114 11.10 7.59 -19.61
N SER A 115 10.63 7.93 -18.43
CA SER A 115 9.33 8.56 -18.25
C SER A 115 9.35 9.56 -17.09
N TRP A 116 8.28 10.32 -16.92
CA TRP A 116 8.12 11.17 -15.73
C TRP A 116 7.99 10.37 -14.44
N LEU A 117 7.65 9.08 -14.54
CA LEU A 117 7.54 8.19 -13.38
C LEU A 117 8.89 7.63 -12.95
N GLY A 118 9.84 7.51 -13.87
CA GLY A 118 11.15 6.90 -13.66
C GLY A 118 11.43 5.75 -14.62
N THR A 119 12.42 4.96 -14.30
CA THR A 119 12.92 3.82 -15.06
C THR A 119 12.45 2.50 -14.45
N LYS A 120 12.78 1.39 -15.12
CA LYS A 120 12.58 0.04 -14.59
C LYS A 120 13.31 -0.19 -13.26
N ASP A 121 14.54 0.33 -13.13
CA ASP A 121 15.32 0.20 -11.88
C ASP A 121 14.70 1.01 -10.74
N ASP A 122 14.12 2.18 -11.05
CA ASP A 122 13.38 2.97 -10.06
C ASP A 122 12.12 2.24 -9.59
N LEU A 123 11.37 1.59 -10.50
CA LEU A 123 10.20 0.77 -10.15
C LEU A 123 10.61 -0.41 -9.26
N LYS A 124 11.68 -1.12 -9.64
CA LYS A 124 12.17 -2.21 -8.79
C LYS A 124 12.57 -1.72 -7.41
N SER A 125 13.29 -0.61 -7.34
CA SER A 125 13.69 -0.01 -6.06
C SER A 125 12.49 0.45 -5.21
N LEU A 126 11.41 0.89 -5.84
CA LEU A 126 10.15 1.19 -5.16
C LEU A 126 9.53 -0.08 -4.57
N CYS A 127 9.41 -1.17 -5.35
CA CYS A 127 8.84 -2.43 -4.88
C CYS A 127 9.65 -3.01 -3.72
N ASP A 128 10.99 -3.07 -3.86
CA ASP A 128 11.90 -3.55 -2.80
C ASP A 128 11.78 -2.73 -1.50
N GLU A 129 11.45 -1.44 -1.59
CA GLU A 129 11.23 -0.59 -0.42
C GLU A 129 9.82 -0.75 0.15
N ALA A 130 8.79 -0.85 -0.71
CA ALA A 130 7.40 -1.00 -0.31
C ALA A 130 7.15 -2.27 0.50
N ASP A 131 7.85 -3.36 0.17
CA ASP A 131 7.80 -4.62 0.92
C ASP A 131 8.16 -4.44 2.40
N LYS A 132 9.09 -3.54 2.72
CA LYS A 132 9.49 -3.27 4.11
C LYS A 132 8.38 -2.63 4.95
N TYR A 133 7.43 -1.99 4.29
CA TYR A 133 6.27 -1.36 4.89
C TYR A 133 4.99 -2.21 4.77
N GLY A 134 5.07 -3.40 4.15
CA GLY A 134 3.91 -4.24 3.87
C GLY A 134 2.95 -3.60 2.85
N ILE A 135 3.44 -2.70 2.01
CA ILE A 135 2.66 -2.02 0.97
C ILE A 135 2.86 -2.76 -0.35
N LYS A 136 1.75 -3.06 -1.02
CA LYS A 136 1.71 -3.67 -2.34
C LYS A 136 1.77 -2.61 -3.44
N ILE A 137 2.40 -2.92 -4.56
CA ILE A 137 2.49 -2.03 -5.71
C ILE A 137 1.67 -2.58 -6.86
N ILE A 138 0.73 -1.76 -7.36
CA ILE A 138 -0.08 -2.06 -8.54
C ILE A 138 0.30 -1.10 -9.65
N CYS A 139 0.58 -1.65 -10.84
CA CYS A 139 0.88 -0.87 -12.03
C CYS A 139 -0.35 -0.71 -12.93
N ASP A 140 -0.53 0.50 -13.44
CA ASP A 140 -1.49 0.76 -14.51
C ASP A 140 -0.93 0.30 -15.85
N ILE A 141 -1.75 -0.41 -16.64
CA ILE A 141 -1.37 -1.05 -17.91
C ILE A 141 -2.32 -0.61 -19.02
N VAL A 142 -1.79 0.02 -20.03
CA VAL A 142 -2.53 0.36 -21.24
C VAL A 142 -2.34 -0.76 -22.26
N SER A 143 -3.37 -1.58 -22.45
CA SER A 143 -3.32 -2.75 -23.32
C SER A 143 -4.41 -2.81 -24.39
N ASN A 144 -5.35 -1.86 -24.36
CA ASN A 144 -6.40 -1.74 -25.36
C ASN A 144 -5.89 -1.07 -26.65
N HIS A 145 -5.01 -0.08 -26.55
CA HIS A 145 -4.61 0.77 -27.66
C HIS A 145 -3.13 1.13 -27.60
N ILE A 146 -2.63 1.77 -28.64
CA ILE A 146 -1.27 2.29 -28.74
C ILE A 146 -1.32 3.76 -29.21
N ALA A 147 -0.27 4.53 -28.95
CA ALA A 147 -0.22 5.95 -29.27
C ALA A 147 -0.50 6.24 -30.75
N ASN A 148 -1.36 7.23 -31.01
CA ASN A 148 -1.63 7.75 -32.35
C ASN A 148 -0.47 8.61 -32.89
N ALA A 149 -0.46 8.81 -34.21
CA ALA A 149 0.54 9.66 -34.86
C ALA A 149 0.36 11.13 -34.46
N ASP A 150 -0.89 11.60 -34.52
CA ASP A 150 -1.34 12.93 -34.08
C ASP A 150 -2.89 12.96 -34.07
N GLU A 151 -3.46 14.02 -33.52
CA GLU A 151 -4.93 14.18 -33.38
C GLU A 151 -5.66 14.24 -34.72
N THR A 152 -4.97 14.54 -35.80
CA THR A 152 -5.56 14.59 -37.18
C THR A 152 -5.50 13.23 -37.86
N ARG A 153 -4.77 12.28 -37.33
CA ARG A 153 -4.60 10.93 -37.89
C ARG A 153 -4.73 9.86 -36.77
N PRO A 154 -5.90 9.77 -36.15
CA PRO A 154 -6.13 8.88 -35.04
C PRO A 154 -5.95 7.39 -35.40
N ASP A 155 -6.19 7.01 -36.65
CA ASP A 155 -6.03 5.63 -37.16
C ASP A 155 -4.56 5.24 -37.40
N SER A 156 -3.62 6.15 -37.18
CA SER A 156 -2.21 5.93 -37.53
C SER A 156 -1.37 5.79 -36.27
N VAL A 157 -0.70 4.67 -36.16
CA VAL A 157 0.28 4.41 -35.07
C VAL A 157 1.42 5.43 -35.13
N SER A 158 1.79 5.98 -33.99
CA SER A 158 2.89 6.92 -33.83
C SER A 158 4.20 6.36 -34.42
N ASN A 159 4.95 7.20 -35.13
CA ASN A 159 6.28 6.82 -35.62
C ASN A 159 7.28 6.57 -34.47
N GLN A 160 7.02 7.09 -33.28
CA GLN A 160 7.87 6.87 -32.10
C GLN A 160 7.87 5.39 -31.68
N VAL A 161 6.80 4.66 -31.93
CA VAL A 161 6.70 3.20 -31.71
C VAL A 161 7.81 2.44 -32.46
N LYS A 162 8.25 2.93 -33.62
CA LYS A 162 9.31 2.28 -34.40
C LYS A 162 10.64 2.18 -33.65
N LYS A 163 10.91 3.12 -32.73
CA LYS A 163 12.14 3.14 -31.96
C LYS A 163 12.16 2.01 -30.94
N TYR A 164 11.06 1.80 -30.24
CA TYR A 164 10.98 0.89 -29.11
C TYR A 164 10.47 -0.49 -29.53
N GLU A 165 9.56 -0.55 -30.51
CA GLU A 165 8.88 -1.76 -30.98
C GLU A 165 9.02 -1.91 -32.52
N PRO A 166 10.22 -2.09 -33.06
CA PRO A 166 10.42 -2.12 -34.51
C PRO A 166 9.68 -3.25 -35.21
N GLU A 167 9.56 -4.44 -34.58
CA GLU A 167 8.87 -5.59 -35.18
C GLU A 167 7.35 -5.43 -35.13
N PHE A 168 6.81 -4.90 -34.03
CA PHE A 168 5.41 -4.49 -33.96
C PHE A 168 5.10 -3.43 -35.02
N TYR A 169 5.95 -2.38 -35.13
CA TYR A 169 5.72 -1.28 -36.06
C TYR A 169 5.71 -1.74 -37.53
N LYS A 170 6.54 -2.70 -37.92
CA LYS A 170 6.50 -3.33 -39.26
C LYS A 170 5.15 -3.95 -39.53
N LYS A 171 4.54 -4.58 -38.56
CA LYS A 171 3.26 -5.29 -38.63
C LYS A 171 2.07 -4.47 -38.07
N ARG A 172 2.25 -3.18 -37.77
CA ARG A 172 1.25 -2.36 -37.08
C ARG A 172 -0.15 -2.41 -37.70
N ARG A 173 -0.24 -2.50 -39.04
CA ARG A 173 -1.53 -2.60 -39.75
C ARG A 173 -2.23 -3.95 -39.52
N THR A 174 -1.52 -4.98 -39.13
CA THR A 174 -2.09 -6.27 -38.75
C THR A 174 -2.48 -6.28 -37.29
N TYR A 175 -1.72 -5.57 -36.45
CA TYR A 175 -1.88 -5.57 -34.99
C TYR A 175 -2.77 -4.43 -34.47
N THR A 176 -3.25 -3.54 -35.35
CA THR A 176 -4.28 -2.54 -35.01
C THR A 176 -5.54 -2.75 -35.83
N ARG A 177 -6.68 -2.42 -35.23
CA ARG A 177 -7.99 -2.59 -35.87
C ARG A 177 -8.14 -1.69 -37.08
N THR A 178 -8.97 -2.12 -38.03
CA THR A 178 -9.35 -1.35 -39.22
C THR A 178 -10.64 -0.58 -39.03
N TYR A 179 -11.36 -0.79 -37.95
CA TYR A 179 -12.55 -0.01 -37.59
C TYR A 179 -12.16 1.46 -37.37
N LYS A 180 -12.97 2.38 -37.92
CA LYS A 180 -12.61 3.80 -37.97
C LYS A 180 -13.50 4.71 -37.15
N GLY A 181 -14.28 4.15 -36.27
CA GLY A 181 -15.13 4.91 -35.36
C GLY A 181 -14.48 5.08 -33.98
N ASP A 182 -14.88 6.13 -33.29
CA ASP A 182 -14.56 6.26 -31.87
C ASP A 182 -15.34 5.22 -31.04
N ALA A 183 -14.77 4.76 -29.95
CA ALA A 183 -15.40 3.83 -29.03
C ALA A 183 -16.69 4.44 -28.45
N ASN A 184 -17.79 3.68 -28.50
CA ASN A 184 -19.07 4.07 -27.95
C ASN A 184 -19.94 2.85 -27.65
N ASP A 185 -21.03 3.03 -26.92
CA ASP A 185 -21.89 1.95 -26.41
C ASP A 185 -22.96 1.46 -27.40
N SER A 186 -22.91 1.86 -28.68
CA SER A 186 -23.99 1.58 -29.67
C SER A 186 -24.00 0.13 -30.18
N SER A 187 -22.88 -0.54 -30.20
CA SER A 187 -22.74 -1.94 -30.63
C SER A 187 -21.51 -2.58 -30.00
N VAL A 188 -21.47 -3.92 -29.91
CA VAL A 188 -20.30 -4.65 -29.43
C VAL A 188 -19.05 -4.23 -30.20
N GLN A 189 -19.14 -4.17 -31.56
CA GLN A 189 -18.03 -3.71 -32.40
C GLN A 189 -17.53 -2.32 -32.00
N ALA A 190 -18.43 -1.36 -31.83
CA ALA A 190 -18.05 0.00 -31.47
C ALA A 190 -17.41 0.08 -30.07
N VAL A 191 -17.85 -0.78 -29.14
CA VAL A 191 -17.22 -0.87 -27.82
C VAL A 191 -15.80 -1.43 -27.92
N VAL A 192 -15.60 -2.57 -28.62
CA VAL A 192 -14.37 -3.37 -28.51
C VAL A 192 -13.39 -3.18 -29.67
N GLN A 193 -13.71 -2.35 -30.66
CA GLN A 193 -12.84 -2.03 -31.79
C GLN A 193 -12.74 -0.53 -32.07
N GLY A 194 -13.50 0.29 -31.32
CA GLY A 194 -13.50 1.72 -31.47
C GLY A 194 -12.25 2.37 -30.86
N HIS A 195 -11.83 3.49 -31.43
CA HIS A 195 -10.69 4.25 -30.93
C HIS A 195 -11.01 4.90 -29.59
N VAL A 196 -10.27 4.53 -28.56
CA VAL A 196 -10.31 5.22 -27.25
C VAL A 196 -9.36 6.42 -27.35
N SER A 197 -9.86 7.61 -27.03
CA SER A 197 -9.07 8.85 -27.08
C SER A 197 -8.32 9.04 -28.40
N LYS A 198 -8.94 8.61 -29.51
CA LYS A 198 -8.35 8.64 -30.86
C LYS A 198 -7.04 7.85 -31.02
N CYS A 199 -6.78 6.90 -30.14
CA CYS A 199 -5.65 6.00 -30.25
C CYS A 199 -6.01 4.77 -31.07
N PRO A 200 -5.12 4.26 -31.94
CA PRO A 200 -5.33 3.02 -32.67
C PRO A 200 -5.57 1.85 -31.74
N ASP A 201 -6.72 1.21 -31.90
CA ASP A 201 -7.12 0.06 -31.14
C ASP A 201 -6.30 -1.18 -31.52
N LEU A 202 -5.88 -1.99 -30.55
CA LEU A 202 -5.08 -3.20 -30.76
C LEU A 202 -5.97 -4.38 -31.14
N VAL A 203 -5.43 -5.29 -31.95
CA VAL A 203 -6.08 -6.58 -32.25
C VAL A 203 -5.84 -7.53 -31.07
N THR A 204 -6.53 -7.28 -29.96
CA THR A 204 -6.34 -7.96 -28.67
C THR A 204 -6.67 -9.45 -28.70
N ASN A 205 -7.44 -9.91 -29.69
CA ASN A 205 -7.67 -11.34 -29.93
C ASN A 205 -6.51 -12.03 -30.71
N ASP A 206 -5.49 -11.27 -31.18
CA ASP A 206 -4.29 -11.84 -31.80
C ASP A 206 -3.31 -12.30 -30.71
N THR A 207 -2.88 -13.57 -30.76
CA THR A 207 -1.96 -14.16 -29.77
C THR A 207 -0.60 -13.47 -29.74
N ALA A 208 -0.12 -12.89 -30.85
CA ALA A 208 1.11 -12.12 -30.86
C ALA A 208 0.95 -10.81 -30.07
N VAL A 209 -0.19 -10.13 -30.20
CA VAL A 209 -0.51 -8.94 -29.39
C VAL A 209 -0.61 -9.31 -27.91
N GLN A 210 -1.31 -10.41 -27.58
CA GLN A 210 -1.38 -10.92 -26.20
C GLN A 210 0.02 -11.22 -25.64
N THR A 211 0.93 -11.74 -26.47
CA THR A 211 2.31 -12.05 -26.04
C THR A 211 3.08 -10.78 -25.65
N TYR A 212 2.93 -9.67 -26.37
CA TYR A 212 3.53 -8.39 -25.97
C TYR A 212 3.05 -7.97 -24.58
N ILE A 213 1.74 -8.04 -24.33
CA ILE A 213 1.16 -7.67 -23.03
C ILE A 213 1.61 -8.62 -21.93
N ILE A 214 1.58 -9.94 -22.16
CA ILE A 214 2.04 -10.94 -21.17
C ILE A 214 3.52 -10.70 -20.79
N ASN A 215 4.36 -10.34 -21.75
CA ASN A 215 5.77 -10.06 -21.49
C ASN A 215 5.94 -8.79 -20.64
N LEU A 216 5.18 -7.73 -20.90
CA LEU A 216 5.15 -6.51 -20.07
C LEU A 216 4.74 -6.83 -18.63
N LEU A 217 3.66 -7.62 -18.44
CA LEU A 217 3.23 -8.00 -17.10
C LEU A 217 4.30 -8.80 -16.35
N LYS A 218 4.96 -9.75 -17.04
CA LYS A 218 6.07 -10.51 -16.44
C LYS A 218 7.27 -9.62 -16.10
N GLU A 219 7.56 -8.64 -16.94
CA GLU A 219 8.61 -7.66 -16.69
C GLU A 219 8.31 -6.83 -15.42
N CYS A 220 7.06 -6.42 -15.21
CA CYS A 220 6.62 -5.75 -13.99
C CYS A 220 6.71 -6.67 -12.76
N ILE A 221 6.27 -7.92 -12.88
CA ILE A 221 6.38 -8.93 -11.81
C ILE A 221 7.85 -9.18 -11.44
N ASP A 222 8.76 -9.14 -12.41
CA ASP A 222 10.20 -9.25 -12.16
C ASP A 222 10.78 -8.07 -11.37
N CYS A 223 10.11 -6.93 -11.39
CA CYS A 223 10.43 -5.77 -10.55
C CYS A 223 9.82 -5.85 -9.14
N GLY A 224 8.94 -6.82 -8.85
CA GLY A 224 8.26 -6.94 -7.55
C GLY A 224 6.84 -6.36 -7.53
N VAL A 225 6.23 -6.10 -8.69
CA VAL A 225 4.85 -5.60 -8.78
C VAL A 225 3.85 -6.69 -8.36
N ASP A 226 2.89 -6.34 -7.51
CA ASP A 226 1.92 -7.25 -6.88
C ASP A 226 0.57 -7.32 -7.59
N GLY A 227 0.35 -6.48 -8.58
CA GLY A 227 -0.92 -6.47 -9.29
C GLY A 227 -1.00 -5.46 -10.42
N PHE A 228 -2.14 -5.45 -11.09
CA PHE A 228 -2.35 -4.62 -12.27
C PHE A 228 -3.74 -3.99 -12.30
N ARG A 229 -3.78 -2.72 -12.73
CA ARG A 229 -4.99 -2.07 -13.24
C ARG A 229 -4.91 -2.07 -14.75
N PHE A 230 -5.93 -2.58 -15.44
CA PHE A 230 -6.04 -2.48 -16.88
C PHE A 230 -6.85 -1.26 -17.28
N ASP A 231 -6.18 -0.32 -17.92
CA ASP A 231 -6.80 0.84 -18.55
C ASP A 231 -7.78 0.42 -19.64
N ALA A 232 -8.90 1.15 -19.76
CA ALA A 232 -9.89 0.94 -20.80
C ALA A 232 -10.34 -0.53 -20.98
N ALA A 233 -10.37 -1.33 -19.91
CA ALA A 233 -10.71 -2.74 -19.95
C ALA A 233 -12.08 -3.03 -20.57
N LYS A 234 -13.03 -2.09 -20.45
CA LYS A 234 -14.32 -2.10 -21.12
C LYS A 234 -14.20 -2.34 -22.62
N HIS A 235 -13.14 -1.82 -23.23
CA HIS A 235 -12.92 -1.80 -24.68
C HIS A 235 -12.15 -3.02 -25.20
N ILE A 236 -11.82 -3.96 -24.33
CA ILE A 236 -11.22 -5.25 -24.70
C ILE A 236 -12.30 -6.33 -24.73
N GLU A 237 -12.25 -7.17 -25.74
CA GLU A 237 -13.21 -8.23 -25.96
C GLU A 237 -13.20 -9.28 -24.83
N THR A 238 -14.35 -9.87 -24.60
CA THR A 238 -14.54 -11.03 -23.72
C THR A 238 -14.91 -12.27 -24.55
N GLU A 239 -14.91 -13.43 -23.92
CA GLU A 239 -15.31 -14.69 -24.56
C GLU A 239 -16.81 -14.72 -24.93
N ASP A 240 -17.62 -13.81 -24.37
CA ASP A 240 -19.08 -13.75 -24.55
C ASP A 240 -19.50 -12.72 -25.62
N ASP A 241 -18.57 -12.09 -26.35
CA ASP A 241 -18.84 -11.02 -27.33
C ASP A 241 -19.22 -11.52 -28.75
N GLY A 242 -19.71 -12.74 -28.85
CA GLY A 242 -20.24 -13.29 -30.11
C GLY A 242 -19.16 -13.38 -31.21
N GLU A 243 -19.39 -12.72 -32.36
CA GLU A 243 -18.41 -12.74 -33.46
C GLU A 243 -17.11 -12.00 -33.16
N TYR A 244 -17.08 -11.15 -32.12
CA TYR A 244 -15.90 -10.44 -31.63
C TYR A 244 -15.23 -11.14 -30.45
N ALA A 245 -15.73 -12.31 -30.03
CA ALA A 245 -15.24 -13.02 -28.84
C ALA A 245 -13.74 -13.28 -28.86
N SER A 246 -13.11 -13.16 -27.70
CA SER A 246 -11.68 -13.34 -27.51
C SER A 246 -11.37 -14.04 -26.20
N ASP A 247 -10.33 -14.89 -26.20
CA ASP A 247 -9.73 -15.46 -25.00
C ASP A 247 -8.70 -14.51 -24.34
N TYR A 248 -8.68 -13.22 -24.68
CA TYR A 248 -7.69 -12.27 -24.18
C TYR A 248 -7.57 -12.32 -22.64
N TRP A 249 -8.66 -12.10 -21.94
CA TRP A 249 -8.65 -12.05 -20.48
C TRP A 249 -8.14 -13.35 -19.88
N LYS A 250 -8.66 -14.47 -20.32
CA LYS A 250 -8.22 -15.79 -19.89
C LYS A 250 -6.71 -16.00 -20.09
N ASN A 251 -6.22 -15.74 -21.30
CA ASN A 251 -4.83 -16.01 -21.66
C ASN A 251 -3.86 -15.08 -20.92
N VAL A 252 -4.17 -13.78 -20.90
CA VAL A 252 -3.29 -12.76 -20.31
C VAL A 252 -3.25 -12.91 -18.78
N THR A 253 -4.43 -13.01 -18.14
CA THR A 253 -4.48 -13.09 -16.68
C THR A 253 -3.93 -14.41 -16.14
N THR A 254 -4.27 -15.55 -16.79
CA THR A 254 -3.74 -16.86 -16.35
C THR A 254 -2.22 -16.92 -16.49
N SER A 255 -1.66 -16.37 -17.59
CA SER A 255 -0.22 -16.36 -17.79
C SER A 255 0.50 -15.49 -16.75
N ALA A 256 -0.03 -14.31 -16.46
CA ALA A 256 0.54 -13.43 -15.44
C ALA A 256 0.41 -14.00 -14.03
N SER A 257 -0.78 -14.49 -13.66
CA SER A 257 -1.04 -15.07 -12.34
C SER A 257 -0.19 -16.30 -12.07
N SER A 258 -0.10 -17.22 -13.06
CA SER A 258 0.76 -18.40 -12.91
C SER A 258 2.24 -18.03 -12.73
N TYR A 259 2.69 -17.00 -13.45
CA TYR A 259 4.06 -16.51 -13.31
C TYR A 259 4.32 -15.87 -11.95
N TYR A 260 3.36 -15.07 -11.45
CA TYR A 260 3.44 -14.42 -10.14
C TYR A 260 3.43 -15.46 -9.01
N THR A 261 2.45 -16.38 -9.01
CA THR A 261 2.35 -17.44 -7.99
C THR A 261 3.60 -18.33 -7.98
N GLN A 262 4.18 -18.63 -9.15
CA GLN A 262 5.44 -19.40 -9.21
C GLN A 262 6.60 -18.66 -8.52
N LYS A 263 6.62 -17.33 -8.56
CA LYS A 263 7.69 -16.50 -7.97
C LYS A 263 7.49 -16.22 -6.49
N THR A 264 6.26 -15.94 -6.07
CA THR A 264 5.94 -15.40 -4.74
C THR A 264 5.23 -16.39 -3.83
N GLY A 265 4.48 -17.33 -4.40
CA GLY A 265 3.55 -18.20 -3.68
C GLY A 265 2.17 -17.58 -3.46
N ASP A 266 1.98 -16.31 -3.81
CA ASP A 266 0.76 -15.54 -3.57
C ASP A 266 -0.11 -15.41 -4.83
N ASP A 267 -1.32 -14.86 -4.64
CA ASP A 267 -2.25 -14.56 -5.71
C ASP A 267 -2.01 -13.14 -6.28
N LEU A 268 -1.91 -13.04 -7.60
CA LEU A 268 -1.80 -11.76 -8.29
C LEU A 268 -3.14 -11.02 -8.28
N TYR A 269 -3.14 -9.76 -7.85
CA TYR A 269 -4.35 -8.93 -7.89
C TYR A 269 -4.49 -8.23 -9.25
N ILE A 270 -5.64 -8.39 -9.89
CA ILE A 270 -5.93 -7.75 -11.18
C ILE A 270 -7.32 -7.12 -11.15
N TYR A 271 -7.41 -5.86 -11.62
CA TYR A 271 -8.68 -5.25 -11.89
C TYR A 271 -8.67 -4.45 -13.20
N GLY A 272 -9.84 -4.26 -13.78
CA GLY A 272 -10.03 -3.53 -15.02
C GLY A 272 -10.93 -2.33 -14.85
N GLU A 273 -10.60 -1.26 -15.57
CA GLU A 273 -11.44 -0.07 -15.65
C GLU A 273 -12.63 -0.33 -16.57
N ILE A 274 -13.82 -0.33 -16.00
CA ILE A 274 -15.09 -0.40 -16.73
C ILE A 274 -15.96 0.75 -16.23
N LEU A 275 -16.00 1.85 -16.98
CA LEU A 275 -16.75 3.03 -16.58
C LEU A 275 -18.22 2.94 -17.04
N ASN A 276 -19.12 3.29 -16.14
CA ASN A 276 -20.56 3.40 -16.31
C ASN A 276 -21.29 2.07 -16.51
N ASN A 277 -20.95 1.30 -17.52
CA ASN A 277 -21.49 0.00 -17.89
C ASN A 277 -20.55 -0.69 -18.88
N CYS A 278 -20.85 -1.93 -19.25
CA CYS A 278 -20.04 -2.67 -20.23
C CYS A 278 -20.31 -2.29 -21.70
N GLY A 279 -21.34 -1.47 -21.98
CA GLY A 279 -21.76 -1.10 -23.33
C GLY A 279 -22.46 -2.23 -24.09
N ALA A 280 -23.35 -1.88 -25.03
CA ALA A 280 -23.98 -2.80 -25.98
C ALA A 280 -24.53 -4.11 -25.36
N ASP A 281 -25.19 -4.02 -24.20
CA ASP A 281 -25.76 -5.15 -23.45
C ASP A 281 -24.76 -6.22 -22.98
N ARG A 282 -23.45 -5.88 -22.98
CA ARG A 282 -22.38 -6.72 -22.42
C ARG A 282 -22.48 -6.81 -20.90
N SER A 283 -21.94 -7.86 -20.32
CA SER A 283 -22.08 -8.16 -18.89
C SER A 283 -20.76 -8.04 -18.12
N TYR A 284 -20.84 -7.49 -16.93
CA TYR A 284 -19.72 -7.56 -15.96
C TYR A 284 -19.30 -8.98 -15.62
N SER A 285 -20.23 -9.96 -15.68
CA SER A 285 -19.93 -11.36 -15.38
C SER A 285 -18.89 -11.97 -16.31
N SER A 286 -18.79 -11.48 -17.55
CA SER A 286 -17.76 -11.91 -18.51
C SER A 286 -16.35 -11.50 -18.08
N TYR A 287 -16.22 -10.33 -17.45
CA TYR A 287 -14.96 -9.83 -16.92
C TYR A 287 -14.61 -10.44 -15.55
N THR A 288 -15.62 -10.56 -14.64
CA THR A 288 -15.37 -11.01 -13.27
C THR A 288 -15.01 -12.49 -13.14
N LYS A 289 -15.03 -13.23 -14.24
CA LYS A 289 -14.39 -14.56 -14.33
C LYS A 289 -12.86 -14.49 -14.18
N TYR A 290 -12.26 -13.36 -14.52
CA TYR A 290 -10.81 -13.21 -14.67
C TYR A 290 -10.21 -12.04 -13.88
N ILE A 291 -10.97 -10.95 -13.68
CA ILE A 291 -10.51 -9.71 -13.07
C ILE A 291 -11.58 -9.10 -12.15
N ASN A 292 -11.15 -8.29 -11.20
CA ASN A 292 -12.04 -7.37 -10.52
C ASN A 292 -12.37 -6.17 -11.43
N VAL A 293 -13.40 -5.41 -11.11
CA VAL A 293 -13.86 -4.31 -11.97
C VAL A 293 -14.19 -3.07 -11.15
N THR A 294 -14.08 -1.92 -11.76
CA THR A 294 -14.48 -0.65 -11.15
C THR A 294 -16.01 -0.55 -11.04
N ASP A 295 -16.50 0.04 -9.96
CA ASP A 295 -17.89 0.49 -9.84
C ASP A 295 -17.95 2.00 -9.56
N ASN A 296 -17.53 2.79 -10.55
CA ASN A 296 -17.54 4.24 -10.45
C ASN A 296 -18.94 4.82 -10.19
N ARG A 297 -19.99 4.21 -10.74
CA ARG A 297 -21.38 4.68 -10.56
C ARG A 297 -21.83 4.66 -9.11
N THR A 298 -21.33 3.72 -8.31
CA THR A 298 -21.61 3.71 -6.87
C THR A 298 -20.89 4.86 -6.19
N GLY A 299 -19.61 5.08 -6.43
CA GLY A 299 -18.84 6.20 -5.89
C GLY A 299 -19.40 7.56 -6.28
N ASP A 300 -19.66 7.75 -7.58
CA ASP A 300 -20.28 8.97 -8.12
C ASP A 300 -21.63 9.26 -7.45
N ALA A 301 -22.45 8.23 -7.24
CA ALA A 301 -23.74 8.41 -6.57
C ALA A 301 -23.59 8.79 -5.10
N VAL A 302 -22.59 8.23 -4.40
CA VAL A 302 -22.29 8.62 -3.02
C VAL A 302 -21.87 10.08 -2.97
N LEU A 303 -20.86 10.49 -3.75
CA LEU A 303 -20.35 11.85 -3.79
C LEU A 303 -21.46 12.86 -4.17
N TYR A 304 -22.25 12.55 -5.21
CA TYR A 304 -23.37 13.36 -5.64
C TYR A 304 -24.40 13.61 -4.53
N ASN A 305 -24.71 12.59 -3.73
CA ASN A 305 -25.69 12.73 -2.66
C ASN A 305 -25.10 13.40 -1.41
N VAL A 306 -23.84 13.17 -1.10
CA VAL A 306 -23.12 13.86 -0.02
C VAL A 306 -23.12 15.37 -0.26
N THR A 307 -22.69 15.83 -1.44
CA THR A 307 -22.65 17.27 -1.75
C THR A 307 -24.02 17.96 -1.76
N ARG A 308 -25.11 17.19 -1.69
CA ARG A 308 -26.49 17.69 -1.63
C ARG A 308 -27.15 17.48 -0.28
N GLY A 309 -26.41 17.05 0.72
CA GLY A 309 -26.92 16.79 2.07
C GLY A 309 -27.94 15.65 2.15
N LYS A 310 -27.86 14.66 1.23
CA LYS A 310 -28.84 13.57 1.13
C LYS A 310 -28.31 12.27 1.72
N ALA A 311 -28.15 12.20 3.03
CA ALA A 311 -27.58 11.07 3.74
C ALA A 311 -28.28 9.73 3.42
N SER A 312 -29.61 9.69 3.34
CA SER A 312 -30.35 8.45 3.09
C SER A 312 -30.13 7.85 1.70
N THR A 313 -29.83 8.67 0.71
CA THR A 313 -29.48 8.22 -0.64
C THR A 313 -28.00 7.96 -0.82
N ALA A 314 -27.13 8.60 -0.04
CA ALA A 314 -25.70 8.35 -0.04
C ALA A 314 -25.35 6.93 0.45
N THR A 315 -26.18 6.35 1.33
CA THR A 315 -26.02 5.00 1.87
C THR A 315 -26.80 3.95 1.06
N ASN A 316 -26.65 3.94 -0.26
CA ASN A 316 -27.28 2.90 -1.07
C ASN A 316 -26.60 1.54 -0.85
N ALA A 317 -27.37 0.53 -0.44
CA ALA A 317 -26.87 -0.82 -0.16
C ALA A 317 -26.45 -1.61 -1.41
N LYS A 318 -26.93 -1.20 -2.61
CA LYS A 318 -26.64 -1.92 -3.85
C LYS A 318 -25.49 -1.26 -4.60
N TYR A 319 -24.58 -2.08 -5.10
CA TYR A 319 -23.59 -1.64 -6.08
C TYR A 319 -24.28 -1.35 -7.42
N LYS A 320 -23.91 -0.24 -8.05
CA LYS A 320 -24.54 0.20 -9.31
C LYS A 320 -24.16 -0.67 -10.51
N SER A 321 -22.99 -1.27 -10.47
CA SER A 321 -22.57 -2.27 -11.46
C SER A 321 -23.35 -3.59 -11.36
N GLY A 322 -23.89 -3.91 -10.17
CA GLY A 322 -24.53 -5.18 -9.91
C GLY A 322 -23.56 -6.34 -9.66
N VAL A 323 -22.24 -6.07 -9.60
CA VAL A 323 -21.24 -7.09 -9.27
C VAL A 323 -21.25 -7.40 -7.77
N ALA A 324 -20.67 -8.54 -7.41
CA ALA A 324 -20.41 -8.86 -6.01
C ALA A 324 -19.42 -7.84 -5.42
N ALA A 325 -19.58 -7.51 -4.14
CA ALA A 325 -18.68 -6.56 -3.47
C ALA A 325 -17.21 -6.97 -3.59
N SER A 326 -16.90 -8.25 -3.44
CA SER A 326 -15.54 -8.80 -3.56
C SER A 326 -14.90 -8.62 -4.95
N ASN A 327 -15.69 -8.30 -5.96
CA ASN A 327 -15.18 -8.00 -7.31
C ASN A 327 -15.19 -6.51 -7.63
N ALA A 328 -15.62 -5.65 -6.69
CA ALA A 328 -15.78 -4.23 -6.93
C ALA A 328 -14.60 -3.42 -6.37
N VAL A 329 -14.03 -2.55 -7.21
CA VAL A 329 -13.14 -1.47 -6.80
C VAL A 329 -13.94 -0.18 -6.74
N LEU A 330 -13.96 0.46 -5.57
CA LEU A 330 -14.75 1.66 -5.29
C LEU A 330 -13.86 2.86 -5.01
N TRP A 331 -14.27 4.01 -5.49
CA TRP A 331 -13.70 5.32 -5.16
C TRP A 331 -14.78 6.38 -4.95
N ALA A 332 -14.46 7.49 -4.30
CA ALA A 332 -15.32 8.67 -4.25
C ALA A 332 -15.16 9.52 -5.52
N GLU A 333 -13.95 9.58 -6.05
CA GLU A 333 -13.58 10.22 -7.33
C GLU A 333 -12.38 9.51 -7.94
N SER A 334 -12.14 9.72 -9.23
CA SER A 334 -10.98 9.25 -9.97
C SER A 334 -10.26 10.40 -10.67
N HIS A 335 -9.08 10.13 -11.24
CA HIS A 335 -8.38 11.10 -12.07
C HIS A 335 -9.24 11.61 -13.25
N ASP A 336 -10.02 10.73 -13.88
CA ASP A 336 -10.90 11.10 -15.00
C ASP A 336 -12.03 12.04 -14.57
N THR A 337 -12.67 11.78 -13.43
CA THR A 337 -13.71 12.68 -12.91
C THR A 337 -13.12 14.00 -12.44
N TYR A 338 -11.91 13.97 -11.86
CA TYR A 338 -11.21 15.18 -11.43
C TYR A 338 -10.78 16.05 -12.60
N GLU A 339 -10.21 15.45 -13.65
CA GLU A 339 -9.79 16.14 -14.88
C GLU A 339 -10.94 16.45 -15.84
N GLY A 340 -12.16 16.02 -15.53
CA GLY A 340 -13.36 16.34 -16.29
C GLY A 340 -13.62 15.48 -17.53
N ASN A 341 -12.98 14.31 -17.64
CA ASN A 341 -13.04 13.47 -18.83
C ASN A 341 -14.16 12.43 -18.80
N SER A 342 -14.62 11.99 -17.65
CA SER A 342 -15.71 11.03 -17.56
C SER A 342 -16.69 11.41 -16.47
N GLY A 343 -17.93 11.59 -16.84
CA GLY A 343 -19.02 11.80 -15.92
C GLY A 343 -20.04 10.69 -16.00
N SER A 344 -20.30 10.03 -14.90
CA SER A 344 -21.53 9.29 -14.74
C SER A 344 -22.25 9.83 -13.52
N SER A 345 -23.56 9.73 -13.49
CA SER A 345 -24.40 10.00 -12.33
C SER A 345 -24.40 11.44 -11.77
N GLY A 346 -23.78 12.40 -12.42
CA GLY A 346 -23.90 13.81 -12.07
C GLY A 346 -22.64 14.60 -11.78
N TYR A 347 -21.47 13.97 -11.78
CA TYR A 347 -20.18 14.66 -11.76
C TYR A 347 -19.33 14.32 -12.96
N SER A 348 -19.19 15.27 -13.86
CA SER A 348 -18.20 15.21 -14.96
C SER A 348 -16.91 15.92 -14.61
N ASN A 349 -16.87 16.68 -13.51
CA ASN A 349 -15.70 17.37 -13.03
C ASN A 349 -15.79 17.52 -11.50
N THR A 350 -15.00 16.73 -10.78
CA THR A 350 -14.96 16.76 -9.31
C THR A 350 -13.93 17.75 -8.76
N SER A 351 -13.14 18.42 -9.60
CA SER A 351 -12.17 19.42 -9.14
C SER A 351 -12.80 20.62 -8.43
N SER A 352 -14.08 20.86 -8.69
CA SER A 352 -14.87 21.89 -8.00
C SER A 352 -15.50 21.43 -6.67
N VAL A 353 -15.43 20.13 -6.36
CA VAL A 353 -15.93 19.58 -5.10
C VAL A 353 -14.89 19.81 -4.01
N SER A 354 -15.33 20.25 -2.83
CA SER A 354 -14.44 20.48 -1.70
C SER A 354 -13.79 19.18 -1.23
N ASP A 355 -12.57 19.26 -0.71
CA ASP A 355 -11.89 18.13 -0.08
C ASP A 355 -12.70 17.55 1.08
N GLU A 356 -13.40 18.42 1.82
CA GLU A 356 -14.31 18.02 2.90
C GLU A 356 -15.40 17.08 2.39
N ASP A 357 -16.05 17.40 1.27
CA ASP A 357 -17.12 16.57 0.71
C ASP A 357 -16.57 15.26 0.10
N VAL A 358 -15.37 15.29 -0.46
CA VAL A 358 -14.68 14.07 -0.90
C VAL A 358 -14.38 13.17 0.28
N VAL A 359 -13.88 13.70 1.40
CA VAL A 359 -13.62 12.92 2.63
C VAL A 359 -14.91 12.35 3.22
N LYS A 360 -16.01 13.11 3.21
CA LYS A 360 -17.32 12.61 3.63
C LYS A 360 -17.84 11.49 2.75
N ALA A 361 -17.66 11.59 1.44
CA ALA A 361 -17.99 10.51 0.51
C ALA A 361 -17.08 9.30 0.71
N TRP A 362 -15.78 9.53 0.91
CA TRP A 362 -14.81 8.49 1.23
C TRP A 362 -15.15 7.70 2.48
N ALA A 363 -15.63 8.39 3.53
CA ALA A 363 -16.10 7.77 4.76
C ALA A 363 -17.19 6.70 4.52
N ILE A 364 -18.05 6.90 3.52
CA ILE A 364 -19.08 5.93 3.15
C ILE A 364 -18.51 4.86 2.22
N VAL A 365 -17.75 5.24 1.20
CA VAL A 365 -17.21 4.34 0.17
C VAL A 365 -16.21 3.36 0.78
N ALA A 366 -15.21 3.87 1.49
CA ALA A 366 -14.14 3.03 2.03
C ALA A 366 -14.59 2.15 3.20
N SER A 367 -15.65 2.52 3.91
CA SER A 367 -16.15 1.70 5.03
C SER A 367 -17.02 0.52 4.58
N ARG A 368 -17.28 0.37 3.26
CA ARG A 368 -18.08 -0.73 2.72
C ARG A 368 -17.40 -2.08 2.91
N LYS A 369 -18.24 -3.13 3.04
CA LYS A 369 -17.79 -4.50 3.23
C LYS A 369 -17.30 -5.13 1.91
N ASP A 370 -16.21 -5.87 1.99
CA ASP A 370 -15.68 -6.77 0.95
C ASP A 370 -15.26 -6.10 -0.38
N SER A 371 -15.44 -4.80 -0.55
CA SER A 371 -14.96 -4.09 -1.74
C SER A 371 -13.56 -3.52 -1.51
N THR A 372 -12.73 -3.51 -2.55
CA THR A 372 -11.45 -2.82 -2.52
C THR A 372 -11.68 -1.32 -2.64
N ALA A 373 -11.14 -0.55 -1.72
CA ALA A 373 -11.29 0.90 -1.71
C ALA A 373 -10.08 1.59 -2.37
N LEU A 374 -10.32 2.54 -3.27
CA LEU A 374 -9.29 3.30 -4.00
C LEU A 374 -9.45 4.79 -3.71
N PHE A 375 -8.47 5.40 -3.05
CA PHE A 375 -8.40 6.84 -2.84
C PHE A 375 -7.56 7.50 -3.94
N PHE A 376 -8.11 8.50 -4.61
CA PHE A 376 -7.39 9.31 -5.58
C PHE A 376 -6.65 10.46 -4.87
N ALA A 377 -5.33 10.49 -4.97
CA ALA A 377 -4.54 11.61 -4.46
C ALA A 377 -4.61 12.78 -5.44
N ARG A 378 -5.43 13.79 -5.13
CA ARG A 378 -5.55 15.01 -5.94
C ARG A 378 -4.18 15.65 -6.12
N PRO A 379 -3.75 15.99 -7.35
CA PRO A 379 -2.40 16.53 -7.58
C PRO A 379 -2.18 17.90 -6.93
N GLY A 380 -3.24 18.72 -6.80
CA GLY A 380 -3.12 20.11 -6.40
C GLY A 380 -2.32 20.90 -7.46
N THR A 381 -1.19 21.47 -7.05
CA THR A 381 -0.26 22.18 -7.95
C THR A 381 1.02 21.38 -8.25
N ALA A 382 1.02 20.08 -7.96
CA ALA A 382 2.19 19.25 -8.19
C ALA A 382 2.52 19.13 -9.68
N LEU A 383 3.82 19.10 -9.99
CA LEU A 383 4.29 18.78 -11.33
C LEU A 383 4.28 17.26 -11.56
N MET A 384 4.34 16.86 -12.81
CA MET A 384 4.50 15.45 -13.19
C MET A 384 5.76 14.86 -12.51
N GLY A 385 5.60 13.73 -11.86
CA GLY A 385 6.64 13.09 -11.06
C GLY A 385 6.71 13.56 -9.59
N GLY A 386 6.09 14.68 -9.26
CA GLY A 386 6.07 15.23 -7.89
C GLY A 386 4.99 14.61 -7.00
N VAL A 387 5.18 14.71 -5.69
CA VAL A 387 4.15 14.36 -4.70
C VAL A 387 3.01 15.36 -4.76
N SER A 388 1.78 14.91 -4.57
CA SER A 388 0.60 15.78 -4.45
C SER A 388 0.83 16.88 -3.42
N THR A 389 0.55 18.12 -3.81
CA THR A 389 0.54 19.25 -2.86
C THR A 389 -0.76 19.31 -2.06
N ASP A 390 -1.81 18.65 -2.54
CA ASP A 390 -3.00 18.35 -1.75
C ASP A 390 -2.66 17.21 -0.77
N THR A 391 -2.85 17.45 0.52
CA THR A 391 -2.50 16.50 1.58
C THR A 391 -3.71 15.75 2.15
N THR A 392 -4.88 15.89 1.53
CA THR A 392 -6.13 15.26 1.96
C THR A 392 -5.97 13.73 2.07
N TYR A 393 -5.23 13.10 1.17
CA TYR A 393 -4.96 11.65 1.18
C TYR A 393 -4.33 11.13 2.48
N LYS A 394 -3.65 11.96 3.25
CA LYS A 394 -3.03 11.63 4.55
C LYS A 394 -3.58 12.44 5.72
N SER A 395 -4.74 13.08 5.54
CA SER A 395 -5.43 13.74 6.64
C SER A 395 -5.83 12.73 7.72
N THR A 396 -6.00 13.21 8.97
CA THR A 396 -6.42 12.32 10.07
C THR A 396 -7.72 11.58 9.74
N ALA A 397 -8.71 12.26 9.16
CA ALA A 397 -9.98 11.64 8.83
C ALA A 397 -9.81 10.50 7.80
N VAL A 398 -9.09 10.75 6.71
CA VAL A 398 -8.81 9.72 5.69
C VAL A 398 -8.01 8.56 6.27
N SER A 399 -6.99 8.86 7.06
CA SER A 399 -6.15 7.83 7.70
C SER A 399 -6.95 6.93 8.63
N GLU A 400 -7.83 7.49 9.45
CA GLU A 400 -8.65 6.70 10.38
C GLU A 400 -9.75 5.91 9.66
N ILE A 401 -10.31 6.42 8.56
CA ILE A 401 -11.23 5.67 7.69
C ILE A 401 -10.50 4.47 7.06
N ASN A 402 -9.29 4.66 6.57
CA ASN A 402 -8.49 3.57 5.97
C ASN A 402 -8.17 2.49 7.00
N LYS A 403 -7.74 2.87 8.20
CA LYS A 403 -7.48 1.94 9.30
C LYS A 403 -8.76 1.20 9.72
N PHE A 404 -9.91 1.90 9.75
CA PHE A 404 -11.20 1.27 10.00
C PHE A 404 -11.52 0.21 8.94
N HIS A 405 -11.35 0.51 7.65
CA HIS A 405 -11.52 -0.47 6.59
C HIS A 405 -10.70 -1.73 6.87
N ASN A 406 -9.40 -1.56 7.10
CA ASN A 406 -8.49 -2.68 7.37
C ASN A 406 -8.88 -3.48 8.62
N LEU A 407 -9.27 -2.80 9.69
CA LEU A 407 -9.60 -3.42 10.97
C LEU A 407 -10.88 -4.28 10.90
N PHE A 408 -11.85 -3.87 10.08
CA PHE A 408 -13.17 -4.49 10.02
C PHE A 408 -13.38 -5.42 8.82
N VAL A 409 -12.32 -5.89 8.16
CA VAL A 409 -12.40 -6.90 7.09
C VAL A 409 -13.15 -8.14 7.58
N GLY A 410 -14.05 -8.65 6.74
CA GLY A 410 -14.86 -9.83 7.05
C GLY A 410 -16.06 -9.59 8.00
N GLN A 411 -16.12 -8.43 8.69
CA GLN A 411 -17.24 -8.12 9.59
C GLN A 411 -18.51 -7.80 8.80
N SER A 412 -19.68 -8.08 9.40
CA SER A 412 -20.98 -7.73 8.81
C SER A 412 -21.11 -6.22 8.58
N GLU A 413 -21.92 -5.83 7.60
CA GLU A 413 -22.20 -4.45 7.25
C GLU A 413 -23.64 -4.07 7.55
N LYS A 414 -23.85 -2.87 8.06
CA LYS A 414 -25.15 -2.23 8.14
C LYS A 414 -25.03 -0.77 7.69
N LEU A 415 -25.74 -0.45 6.62
CA LEU A 415 -25.86 0.91 6.09
C LEU A 415 -27.12 1.57 6.61
N GLY A 416 -27.04 2.89 6.85
CA GLY A 416 -28.20 3.66 7.24
C GLY A 416 -27.94 5.15 7.35
N SER A 417 -28.99 5.86 7.75
CA SER A 417 -28.91 7.30 7.96
C SER A 417 -29.85 7.74 9.09
N SER A 418 -29.53 8.87 9.71
CA SER A 418 -30.39 9.58 10.67
C SER A 418 -30.25 11.08 10.44
N GLY A 419 -31.33 11.71 9.99
CA GLY A 419 -31.27 13.12 9.55
C GLY A 419 -30.26 13.31 8.41
N ASP A 420 -29.32 14.22 8.62
CA ASP A 420 -28.26 14.52 7.64
C ASP A 420 -27.01 13.63 7.79
N ILE A 421 -27.04 12.67 8.74
CA ILE A 421 -25.91 11.78 9.01
C ILE A 421 -26.12 10.44 8.29
N ALA A 422 -25.21 10.11 7.39
CA ALA A 422 -25.03 8.78 6.80
C ALA A 422 -24.10 7.94 7.68
N TYR A 423 -24.29 6.61 7.72
CA TYR A 423 -23.41 5.74 8.47
C TYR A 423 -23.19 4.37 7.83
N VAL A 424 -22.04 3.81 8.11
CA VAL A 424 -21.67 2.42 7.81
C VAL A 424 -21.19 1.79 9.12
N ALA A 425 -22.00 0.86 9.66
CA ALA A 425 -21.61 0.08 10.83
C ALA A 425 -21.02 -1.25 10.41
N ARG A 426 -19.98 -1.72 11.11
CA ARG A 426 -19.30 -2.97 10.85
C ARG A 426 -19.26 -3.83 12.11
N GLY A 427 -19.73 -5.07 11.98
CA GLY A 427 -19.89 -5.95 13.14
C GLY A 427 -20.80 -5.32 14.20
N THR A 428 -20.42 -5.50 15.46
CA THR A 428 -21.10 -4.93 16.62
C THR A 428 -20.24 -3.89 17.36
N SER A 429 -19.10 -3.51 16.81
CA SER A 429 -18.08 -2.74 17.53
C SER A 429 -17.51 -1.52 16.80
N GLY A 430 -17.92 -1.27 15.56
CA GLY A 430 -17.42 -0.11 14.81
C GLY A 430 -18.46 0.54 13.90
N ILE A 431 -18.37 1.86 13.73
CA ILE A 431 -19.22 2.64 12.83
C ILE A 431 -18.47 3.86 12.33
N VAL A 432 -18.64 4.15 11.05
CA VAL A 432 -18.22 5.41 10.45
C VAL A 432 -19.44 6.27 10.20
N LEU A 433 -19.38 7.54 10.60
CA LEU A 433 -20.44 8.53 10.47
C LEU A 433 -19.97 9.64 9.51
N SER A 434 -20.85 10.08 8.62
CA SER A 434 -20.61 11.17 7.68
C SER A 434 -21.79 12.15 7.75
N ASN A 435 -21.54 13.38 8.20
CA ASN A 435 -22.53 14.46 8.16
C ASN A 435 -22.56 15.06 6.75
N CYS A 436 -23.53 14.68 5.96
CA CYS A 436 -23.66 15.15 4.58
C CYS A 436 -24.03 16.64 4.46
N LYS A 437 -24.40 17.32 5.58
CA LYS A 437 -24.82 18.72 5.57
C LYS A 437 -24.06 19.55 6.62
N GLY A 438 -22.82 19.87 6.30
CA GLY A 438 -21.96 20.65 7.22
C GLY A 438 -20.98 19.76 7.97
N THR A 439 -20.42 20.27 9.05
CA THR A 439 -19.35 19.60 9.79
C THR A 439 -19.85 19.06 11.13
N ASN A 440 -19.87 19.89 12.16
CA ASN A 440 -20.28 19.48 13.51
C ASN A 440 -21.73 19.01 13.57
N ALA A 441 -22.00 17.89 14.22
CA ALA A 441 -23.34 17.39 14.43
C ALA A 441 -23.48 16.61 15.74
N SER A 442 -24.58 16.81 16.47
CA SER A 442 -24.97 15.91 17.55
C SER A 442 -25.51 14.60 16.97
N VAL A 443 -25.13 13.50 17.56
CA VAL A 443 -25.50 12.16 17.14
C VAL A 443 -26.47 11.54 18.15
N SER A 444 -27.62 11.05 17.66
CA SER A 444 -28.53 10.18 18.38
C SER A 444 -29.13 9.19 17.37
N ILE A 445 -28.62 7.99 17.30
CA ILE A 445 -28.97 7.01 16.26
C ILE A 445 -29.30 5.69 16.91
N SER A 446 -30.53 5.20 16.68
CA SER A 446 -30.96 3.88 17.12
C SER A 446 -30.75 2.82 16.02
N GLY A 447 -30.63 1.57 16.45
CA GLY A 447 -30.60 0.42 15.53
C GLY A 447 -29.35 0.34 14.67
N THR A 448 -28.22 0.87 15.10
CA THR A 448 -26.91 0.73 14.41
C THR A 448 -26.39 -0.72 14.41
N GLY A 449 -26.81 -1.53 15.40
CA GLY A 449 -26.31 -2.89 15.61
C GLY A 449 -25.10 -2.95 16.53
N LEU A 450 -24.59 -1.81 17.00
CA LEU A 450 -23.48 -1.76 17.94
C LEU A 450 -23.91 -2.29 19.32
N ALA A 451 -22.97 -2.94 20.00
CA ALA A 451 -23.14 -3.37 21.37
C ALA A 451 -23.16 -2.15 22.34
N ASP A 452 -23.89 -2.25 23.45
CA ASP A 452 -23.87 -1.23 24.48
C ASP A 452 -22.46 -1.06 25.06
N GLY A 453 -22.01 0.18 25.26
CA GLY A 453 -20.69 0.48 25.76
C GLY A 453 -20.18 1.87 25.39
N LYS A 454 -18.93 2.14 25.78
CA LYS A 454 -18.20 3.35 25.41
C LYS A 454 -17.36 3.11 24.16
N TYR A 455 -17.32 4.12 23.33
CA TYR A 455 -16.62 4.13 22.06
C TYR A 455 -15.81 5.42 21.92
N THR A 456 -14.81 5.41 21.09
CA THR A 456 -14.01 6.62 20.81
C THR A 456 -14.08 6.94 19.33
N ASP A 457 -14.30 8.20 18.99
CA ASP A 457 -14.04 8.73 17.65
C ASP A 457 -12.55 8.94 17.49
N THR A 458 -11.90 8.16 16.64
CA THR A 458 -10.44 8.24 16.44
C THR A 458 -10.02 9.47 15.63
N VAL A 459 -10.96 10.15 14.96
CA VAL A 459 -10.68 11.41 14.25
C VAL A 459 -10.55 12.58 15.20
N SER A 460 -11.47 12.69 16.17
CA SER A 460 -11.52 13.85 17.08
C SER A 460 -11.13 13.53 18.53
N GLY A 461 -11.07 12.26 18.91
CA GLY A 461 -10.89 11.81 20.30
C GLY A 461 -12.18 11.90 21.14
N ALA A 462 -13.31 12.27 20.56
CA ALA A 462 -14.57 12.41 21.30
C ALA A 462 -15.12 11.06 21.76
N GLU A 463 -15.70 11.03 22.97
CA GLU A 463 -16.40 9.86 23.49
C GLU A 463 -17.80 9.74 22.84
N PHE A 464 -18.12 8.53 22.41
CA PHE A 464 -19.46 8.10 22.04
C PHE A 464 -19.93 7.03 23.01
N THR A 465 -21.24 6.92 23.18
CA THR A 465 -21.84 5.90 24.06
C THR A 465 -22.98 5.20 23.32
N VAL A 466 -23.02 3.89 23.42
CA VAL A 466 -24.21 3.09 23.06
C VAL A 466 -24.89 2.64 24.35
N ALA A 467 -26.14 3.01 24.52
CA ALA A 467 -26.95 2.61 25.65
C ALA A 467 -28.36 2.24 25.18
N ASN A 468 -28.82 1.04 25.53
CA ASN A 468 -30.09 0.48 25.06
C ASN A 468 -30.23 0.50 23.53
N GLY A 469 -29.11 0.23 22.82
CA GLY A 469 -29.03 0.21 21.36
C GLY A 469 -29.11 1.60 20.68
N VAL A 470 -28.95 2.70 21.43
CA VAL A 470 -28.89 4.07 20.90
C VAL A 470 -27.47 4.59 21.00
N LEU A 471 -26.86 4.91 19.86
CA LEU A 471 -25.56 5.58 19.77
C LEU A 471 -25.75 7.08 19.98
N THR A 472 -25.01 7.68 20.95
CA THR A 472 -24.98 9.12 21.22
C THR A 472 -23.56 9.64 21.24
N GLY A 473 -23.35 10.89 20.80
CA GLY A 473 -22.05 11.56 20.74
C GLY A 473 -22.09 12.80 19.86
N SER A 474 -20.94 13.23 19.36
CA SER A 474 -20.83 14.39 18.48
C SER A 474 -19.78 14.19 17.41
N ILE A 475 -20.15 14.45 16.15
CA ILE A 475 -19.20 14.56 15.04
C ILE A 475 -18.48 15.91 15.16
N GLY A 476 -17.16 15.92 14.97
CA GLY A 476 -16.33 17.12 15.01
C GLY A 476 -16.32 17.92 13.70
N ASN A 477 -15.36 18.84 13.62
CA ASN A 477 -15.24 19.83 12.54
C ASN A 477 -14.86 19.26 11.15
N THR A 478 -14.51 17.99 11.06
CA THR A 478 -14.25 17.31 9.78
C THR A 478 -15.52 16.82 9.08
N GLY A 479 -16.66 16.83 9.77
CA GLY A 479 -17.90 16.25 9.26
C GLY A 479 -17.92 14.72 9.25
N VAL A 480 -16.87 14.07 9.74
CA VAL A 480 -16.70 12.62 9.81
C VAL A 480 -16.32 12.20 11.22
N ALA A 481 -16.86 11.07 11.67
CA ALA A 481 -16.39 10.38 12.87
C ALA A 481 -16.16 8.90 12.57
N VAL A 482 -15.04 8.37 13.03
CA VAL A 482 -14.66 6.96 12.94
C VAL A 482 -14.69 6.40 14.35
N VAL A 483 -15.77 5.72 14.67
CA VAL A 483 -16.15 5.38 16.04
C VAL A 483 -16.09 3.89 16.25
N TYR A 484 -15.21 3.44 17.11
CA TYR A 484 -15.18 2.06 17.57
C TYR A 484 -14.73 2.01 19.04
N ASN A 485 -15.16 0.96 19.75
CA ASN A 485 -14.58 0.77 21.05
C ASN A 485 -13.15 0.34 20.80
N GLY A 486 -12.24 1.20 21.22
CA GLY A 486 -10.81 1.00 21.04
C GLY A 486 -10.40 -0.33 21.65
N THR A 487 -10.52 -1.36 20.88
CA THR A 487 -9.81 -2.58 21.13
C THR A 487 -8.39 -2.22 20.72
N THR A 488 -7.62 -1.82 21.70
CA THR A 488 -6.19 -1.98 21.65
C THR A 488 -5.94 -3.35 21.06
N THR A 489 -5.39 -3.39 19.84
CA THR A 489 -5.10 -4.66 19.18
C THR A 489 -4.17 -5.44 20.12
N PRO A 490 -4.48 -6.67 20.49
CA PRO A 490 -3.54 -7.49 21.24
C PRO A 490 -2.21 -7.47 20.51
N LYS A 491 -1.11 -7.20 21.19
CA LYS A 491 0.20 -7.13 20.57
C LYS A 491 1.18 -8.00 21.36
N ALA A 492 1.93 -8.83 20.65
CA ALA A 492 3.09 -9.48 21.20
C ALA A 492 4.29 -8.54 21.15
N ILE A 493 5.03 -8.44 22.25
CA ILE A 493 6.27 -7.69 22.33
C ILE A 493 7.42 -8.69 22.34
N ASN A 494 8.47 -8.41 21.59
CA ASN A 494 9.71 -9.16 21.62
C ASN A 494 10.88 -8.20 21.89
N SER A 495 11.80 -8.62 22.75
CA SER A 495 12.94 -7.81 23.14
C SER A 495 14.00 -7.62 22.05
N VAL A 496 13.96 -8.43 21.00
CA VAL A 496 14.96 -8.41 19.92
C VAL A 496 14.24 -8.52 18.60
N GLU A 497 14.45 -7.56 17.71
CA GLU A 497 13.95 -7.56 16.35
C GLU A 497 14.61 -8.65 15.49
N SER A 498 14.01 -8.94 14.33
CA SER A 498 14.55 -9.89 13.34
C SER A 498 15.97 -9.50 12.95
N GLY A 499 16.85 -10.49 12.80
CA GLY A 499 18.24 -10.23 12.44
C GLY A 499 19.15 -11.43 12.62
N SER A 500 20.45 -11.21 12.49
CA SER A 500 21.43 -12.25 12.73
C SER A 500 21.97 -12.19 14.15
N PHE A 501 22.25 -13.34 14.76
CA PHE A 501 22.92 -13.42 16.05
C PHE A 501 24.16 -14.32 15.99
N ARG A 502 25.10 -14.04 16.88
CA ARG A 502 26.34 -14.80 17.06
C ARG A 502 26.32 -15.54 18.37
N GLY A 503 27.05 -16.62 18.43
CA GLY A 503 27.10 -17.49 19.60
C GLY A 503 26.20 -18.70 19.48
N ASP A 504 26.22 -19.54 20.48
CA ASP A 504 25.46 -20.79 20.46
C ASP A 504 23.97 -20.58 20.66
N THR A 505 23.62 -19.60 21.47
CA THR A 505 22.22 -19.28 21.78
C THR A 505 22.00 -17.79 21.94
N MET A 506 20.73 -17.38 21.76
CA MET A 506 20.23 -16.03 22.05
C MET A 506 19.02 -16.13 22.98
N THR A 507 18.90 -15.20 23.92
CA THR A 507 17.74 -15.09 24.83
C THR A 507 16.81 -13.98 24.34
N LEU A 508 15.54 -14.30 24.19
CA LEU A 508 14.47 -13.39 23.83
C LEU A 508 13.51 -13.25 25.01
N THR A 509 13.03 -12.05 25.26
CA THR A 509 11.96 -11.80 26.23
C THR A 509 10.69 -11.41 25.45
N LEU A 510 9.66 -12.23 25.57
CA LEU A 510 8.36 -12.00 24.99
C LEU A 510 7.43 -11.38 26.02
N GLY A 511 6.63 -10.41 25.61
CA GLY A 511 5.64 -9.74 26.43
C GLY A 511 4.30 -9.63 25.72
N LEU A 512 3.30 -9.14 26.43
CA LEU A 512 1.95 -8.92 25.92
C LEU A 512 1.53 -7.49 26.20
N GLU A 513 1.00 -6.84 25.19
CA GLU A 513 0.36 -5.54 25.28
C GLU A 513 -1.09 -5.68 24.83
N ASN A 514 -2.03 -5.16 25.61
CA ASN A 514 -3.47 -5.25 25.32
C ASN A 514 -4.00 -6.68 25.08
N ALA A 515 -3.34 -7.66 25.67
CA ALA A 515 -3.65 -9.08 25.52
C ALA A 515 -3.67 -9.77 26.88
N THR A 516 -4.51 -10.78 27.02
CA THR A 516 -4.62 -11.60 28.26
C THR A 516 -3.73 -12.83 28.22
N SER A 517 -3.43 -13.31 27.01
CA SER A 517 -2.55 -14.47 26.79
C SER A 517 -1.92 -14.43 25.40
N GLY A 518 -0.90 -15.22 25.22
CA GLY A 518 -0.24 -15.42 23.94
C GLY A 518 0.25 -16.85 23.74
N THR A 519 0.70 -17.13 22.53
CA THR A 519 1.48 -18.34 22.23
C THR A 519 2.73 -17.97 21.46
N TYR A 520 3.75 -18.79 21.56
CA TYR A 520 4.91 -18.71 20.66
C TYR A 520 5.24 -20.10 20.11
N CYS A 521 5.77 -20.15 18.91
CA CYS A 521 6.37 -21.36 18.33
C CYS A 521 7.64 -21.00 17.55
N LEU A 522 8.58 -21.93 17.54
CA LEU A 522 9.78 -21.87 16.72
C LEU A 522 9.57 -22.78 15.52
N ASP A 523 9.73 -22.24 14.33
CA ASP A 523 9.44 -22.93 13.07
C ASP A 523 8.05 -23.61 13.12
N ASP A 524 7.96 -24.89 12.83
CA ASP A 524 6.72 -25.68 12.85
C ASP A 524 6.46 -26.40 14.19
N SER A 525 7.10 -25.94 15.28
CA SER A 525 6.90 -26.57 16.61
C SER A 525 5.50 -26.31 17.15
N THR A 526 5.08 -27.16 18.11
CA THR A 526 3.81 -26.96 18.80
C THR A 526 3.79 -25.64 19.57
N PRO A 527 2.78 -24.76 19.38
CA PRO A 527 2.71 -23.48 20.06
C PRO A 527 2.66 -23.63 21.60
N VAL A 528 3.50 -22.89 22.28
CA VAL A 528 3.59 -22.82 23.74
C VAL A 528 2.84 -21.61 24.25
N LYS A 529 1.92 -21.79 25.20
CA LYS A 529 1.12 -20.71 25.80
C LYS A 529 1.93 -19.95 26.85
N PHE A 530 1.69 -18.63 26.92
CA PHE A 530 2.22 -17.79 28.00
C PHE A 530 1.24 -16.67 28.38
N THR A 531 1.43 -16.11 29.57
CA THR A 531 0.71 -14.93 30.07
C THR A 531 1.72 -13.96 30.65
N GLY A 532 1.50 -12.65 30.48
CA GLY A 532 2.45 -11.64 30.94
C GLY A 532 3.76 -11.68 30.14
N THR A 533 4.89 -11.81 30.83
CA THR A 533 6.24 -11.84 30.22
C THR A 533 6.85 -13.20 30.34
N THR A 534 7.49 -13.71 29.29
CA THR A 534 8.23 -14.96 29.29
C THR A 534 9.59 -14.80 28.60
N SER A 535 10.60 -15.55 29.04
CA SER A 535 11.90 -15.58 28.38
C SER A 535 12.13 -16.93 27.72
N ILE A 536 12.57 -16.91 26.47
CA ILE A 536 12.91 -18.10 25.70
C ILE A 536 14.35 -18.02 25.22
N ARG A 537 14.98 -19.17 25.09
CA ARG A 537 16.33 -19.29 24.56
C ARG A 537 16.29 -20.06 23.24
N ILE A 538 16.87 -19.48 22.21
CA ILE A 538 16.86 -20.05 20.86
C ILE A 538 18.29 -20.25 20.37
N GLY A 539 18.49 -21.13 19.38
CA GLY A 539 19.74 -21.28 18.65
C GLY A 539 20.55 -22.54 18.96
N SER A 540 20.36 -23.22 20.14
CA SER A 540 21.15 -24.42 20.49
C SER A 540 21.08 -25.54 19.46
N ASP A 541 19.91 -25.72 18.84
CA ASP A 541 19.62 -26.83 17.93
C ASP A 541 19.85 -26.48 16.46
N TYR A 542 20.37 -25.27 16.19
CA TYR A 542 20.58 -24.75 14.84
C TYR A 542 22.06 -24.60 14.51
N LYS A 543 22.40 -24.87 13.26
CA LYS A 543 23.75 -24.70 12.71
C LYS A 543 23.96 -23.27 12.21
N PRO A 544 25.21 -22.79 12.17
CA PRO A 544 25.53 -21.55 11.49
C PRO A 544 25.01 -21.53 10.03
N GLY A 545 24.34 -20.43 9.67
CA GLY A 545 23.66 -20.24 8.38
C GLY A 545 22.18 -20.60 8.38
N GLU A 546 21.68 -21.32 9.39
CA GLU A 546 20.27 -21.66 9.50
C GLU A 546 19.46 -20.48 10.08
N THR A 547 18.22 -20.35 9.63
CA THR A 547 17.29 -19.31 10.08
C THR A 547 16.19 -19.94 10.94
N ILE A 548 15.94 -19.32 12.07
CA ILE A 548 14.91 -19.68 13.04
C ILE A 548 13.73 -18.74 12.83
N THR A 549 12.55 -19.25 12.59
CA THR A 549 11.33 -18.47 12.52
C THR A 549 10.61 -18.54 13.87
N LEU A 550 10.45 -17.40 14.53
CA LEU A 550 9.67 -17.29 15.77
C LEU A 550 8.32 -16.65 15.42
N THR A 551 7.23 -17.39 15.57
CA THR A 551 5.89 -16.85 15.50
C THR A 551 5.35 -16.61 16.89
N VAL A 552 4.89 -15.40 17.19
CA VAL A 552 4.30 -15.03 18.48
C VAL A 552 2.90 -14.51 18.24
N THR A 553 1.90 -15.08 18.92
CA THR A 553 0.53 -14.59 18.90
C THR A 553 0.18 -13.93 20.22
N ALA A 554 -0.71 -12.96 20.19
CA ALA A 554 -1.29 -12.32 21.37
C ALA A 554 -2.82 -12.26 21.21
N THR A 555 -3.57 -12.55 22.28
CA THR A 555 -5.05 -12.49 22.24
C THR A 555 -5.61 -11.89 23.53
N ASP A 556 -6.69 -11.13 23.40
CA ASP A 556 -7.52 -10.64 24.51
C ASP A 556 -8.72 -11.56 24.82
N GLY A 557 -8.80 -12.68 24.09
CA GLY A 557 -9.91 -13.64 24.15
C GLY A 557 -11.00 -13.41 23.08
N VAL A 558 -10.96 -12.27 22.38
CA VAL A 558 -11.87 -11.90 21.28
C VAL A 558 -11.10 -11.73 19.98
N LYS A 559 -9.97 -11.04 20.05
CA LYS A 559 -9.07 -10.79 18.92
C LYS A 559 -7.74 -11.50 19.14
N THR A 560 -7.09 -11.82 18.05
CA THR A 560 -5.75 -12.38 18.03
C THR A 560 -4.92 -11.66 17.00
N SER A 561 -3.70 -11.28 17.36
CA SER A 561 -2.68 -10.82 16.42
C SER A 561 -1.51 -11.80 16.41
N SER A 562 -0.78 -11.82 15.30
CA SER A 562 0.41 -12.66 15.14
C SER A 562 1.55 -11.83 14.59
N MET A 563 2.76 -12.07 15.11
CA MET A 563 3.99 -11.46 14.64
C MET A 563 5.01 -12.56 14.35
N VAL A 564 5.77 -12.40 13.28
CA VAL A 564 6.78 -13.34 12.84
C VAL A 564 8.15 -12.66 12.88
N TYR A 565 9.09 -13.27 13.56
CA TYR A 565 10.48 -12.83 13.63
C TYR A 565 11.39 -13.88 13.02
N LYS A 566 12.44 -13.46 12.34
CA LYS A 566 13.42 -14.36 11.73
C LYS A 566 14.82 -14.06 12.28
N TYR A 567 15.51 -15.08 12.76
CA TYR A 567 16.85 -14.98 13.32
C TYR A 567 17.80 -15.94 12.61
N THR A 568 18.83 -15.42 11.97
CA THR A 568 19.85 -16.25 11.31
C THR A 568 21.03 -16.43 12.25
N LYS A 569 21.35 -17.69 12.58
CA LYS A 569 22.56 -18.01 13.34
C LYS A 569 23.78 -17.80 12.45
N SER A 570 24.61 -16.82 12.78
CA SER A 570 25.84 -16.54 12.03
C SER A 570 26.90 -17.63 12.28
N THR A 571 27.83 -17.77 11.34
CA THR A 571 29.00 -18.64 11.51
C THR A 571 29.72 -18.31 12.80
N ALA A 572 30.18 -19.33 13.51
CA ALA A 572 31.00 -19.14 14.69
C ALA A 572 32.16 -18.19 14.38
N GLN A 573 32.30 -17.17 15.15
CA GLN A 573 33.40 -16.23 15.01
C GLN A 573 34.68 -16.93 15.40
N GLU A 574 35.78 -16.67 14.68
CA GLU A 574 37.10 -17.16 15.10
C GLU A 574 37.38 -16.74 16.53
N SER A 575 38.07 -17.59 17.29
CA SER A 575 38.37 -17.35 18.69
C SER A 575 39.12 -16.02 18.85
N GLY A 576 38.46 -15.03 19.46
CA GLY A 576 39.02 -13.70 19.69
C GLY A 576 38.26 -12.95 20.78
N VAL A 577 38.86 -11.89 21.29
CA VAL A 577 38.18 -10.96 22.19
C VAL A 577 37.61 -9.83 21.33
N TYR A 578 36.30 -9.63 21.43
CA TYR A 578 35.60 -8.58 20.69
C TYR A 578 35.21 -7.45 21.65
N VAL A 579 35.43 -6.22 21.20
CA VAL A 579 35.06 -5.03 21.96
C VAL A 579 34.03 -4.27 21.13
N PHE A 580 32.81 -4.15 21.64
CA PHE A 580 31.75 -3.34 21.03
C PHE A 580 31.71 -1.97 21.71
N PHE A 581 31.54 -0.93 20.88
CA PHE A 581 31.44 0.44 21.32
C PHE A 581 30.11 1.03 20.92
N ASN A 582 29.32 1.50 21.90
CA ASN A 582 28.08 2.21 21.63
C ASN A 582 28.32 3.73 21.62
N PRO A 583 28.39 4.36 20.45
CA PRO A 583 28.65 5.80 20.35
C PRO A 583 27.51 6.66 20.90
N ALA A 584 26.27 6.14 20.93
CA ALA A 584 25.12 6.89 21.42
C ALA A 584 25.21 7.25 22.90
N THR A 585 26.04 6.55 23.68
CA THR A 585 26.26 6.82 25.10
C THR A 585 27.30 7.92 25.35
N GLN A 586 28.02 8.37 24.33
CA GLN A 586 29.13 9.30 24.47
C GLN A 586 28.82 10.65 23.80
N LYS A 587 28.52 11.66 24.60
CA LYS A 587 28.30 13.02 24.10
C LYS A 587 29.55 13.62 23.45
N GLY A 588 29.40 14.15 22.24
CA GLY A 588 30.43 14.88 21.51
C GLY A 588 31.39 13.99 20.71
N TRP A 589 31.07 12.72 20.54
CA TRP A 589 31.82 11.85 19.64
C TRP A 589 31.07 11.72 18.31
N SER A 590 31.81 11.70 17.21
CA SER A 590 31.28 11.54 15.86
C SER A 590 32.14 10.58 15.05
N ALA A 591 31.53 9.86 14.10
CA ALA A 591 32.25 9.00 13.17
C ALA A 591 33.23 9.80 12.29
N PRO A 592 34.33 9.17 11.79
CA PRO A 592 34.66 7.76 11.98
C PRO A 592 35.27 7.47 13.36
N TYR A 593 34.90 6.34 13.94
CA TYR A 593 35.47 5.87 15.20
C TYR A 593 36.66 4.97 14.94
N GLN A 594 37.68 5.06 15.83
CA GLN A 594 38.88 4.24 15.76
C GLN A 594 39.20 3.64 17.11
N VAL A 595 39.68 2.40 17.12
CA VAL A 595 40.10 1.71 18.32
C VAL A 595 41.61 1.49 18.30
N TYR A 596 42.28 1.92 19.40
CA TYR A 596 43.69 1.67 19.62
C TYR A 596 43.85 0.82 20.86
N ILE A 597 44.37 -0.39 20.68
CA ILE A 597 44.60 -1.36 21.76
C ILE A 597 46.10 -1.62 21.87
N TYR A 598 46.63 -1.53 23.07
CA TYR A 598 48.06 -1.78 23.37
C TYR A 598 48.23 -2.44 24.74
N ASP A 599 49.34 -3.15 24.89
CA ASP A 599 49.74 -3.78 26.14
C ASP A 599 50.64 -2.83 26.95
N GLU A 600 50.24 -2.52 28.18
CA GLU A 600 51.02 -1.69 29.11
C GLU A 600 52.04 -2.48 29.93
N THR A 601 52.12 -3.78 29.76
CA THR A 601 53.09 -4.60 30.52
C THR A 601 54.52 -4.38 29.99
N THR A 602 55.08 -3.27 30.36
CA THR A 602 56.30 -2.65 29.76
C THR A 602 57.64 -3.28 30.19
N ASN A 603 57.66 -4.38 30.96
CA ASN A 603 58.92 -4.90 31.47
C ASN A 603 59.60 -6.00 30.62
N LYS A 604 59.10 -6.32 29.44
CA LYS A 604 59.67 -7.41 28.62
C LYS A 604 59.71 -7.12 27.09
N GLY A 605 59.90 -5.91 26.69
CA GLY A 605 60.41 -5.60 25.34
C GLY A 605 59.49 -5.86 24.14
N THR A 606 58.30 -6.35 24.30
CA THR A 606 57.36 -6.51 23.17
C THR A 606 56.03 -5.86 23.55
N VAL A 607 55.82 -4.66 23.02
CA VAL A 607 54.55 -3.96 23.17
C VAL A 607 53.65 -4.40 22.03
N TYR A 608 52.60 -5.15 22.40
CA TYR A 608 51.55 -5.46 21.43
C TYR A 608 50.70 -4.19 21.17
N LYS A 609 50.43 -3.92 19.88
CA LYS A 609 49.47 -2.92 19.48
C LYS A 609 48.74 -3.39 18.20
N ASN A 610 47.44 -3.09 18.12
CA ASN A 610 46.66 -3.48 16.94
C ASN A 610 47.03 -2.66 15.69
N ALA A 611 47.41 -1.40 15.88
CA ALA A 611 47.76 -0.50 14.77
C ALA A 611 48.66 0.66 15.28
N ASN A 612 49.06 1.55 14.38
CA ASN A 612 49.62 2.85 14.74
C ASN A 612 48.51 3.78 15.26
N TRP A 613 48.85 4.72 16.12
CA TRP A 613 47.90 5.76 16.56
C TRP A 613 47.34 6.53 15.35
N PRO A 614 46.02 6.76 15.25
CA PRO A 614 44.96 6.65 16.28
C PRO A 614 44.29 5.27 16.39
N GLY A 615 44.76 4.24 15.72
CA GLY A 615 44.20 2.88 15.79
C GLY A 615 43.56 2.43 14.47
N GLU A 616 42.85 1.31 14.53
CA GLU A 616 42.07 0.80 13.41
C GLU A 616 40.66 1.37 13.40
N ALA A 617 40.14 1.60 12.20
CA ALA A 617 38.75 2.05 12.02
C ALA A 617 37.78 0.99 12.53
N MET A 618 36.83 1.40 13.34
CA MET A 618 35.72 0.54 13.75
C MET A 618 34.69 0.45 12.64
N THR A 619 34.18 -0.74 12.40
CA THR A 619 33.08 -0.98 11.46
C THR A 619 31.81 -1.28 12.24
N LEU A 620 30.70 -0.77 11.72
CA LEU A 620 29.39 -1.10 12.28
C LEU A 620 29.16 -2.60 12.19
N ASP A 621 28.84 -3.24 13.30
CA ASP A 621 28.35 -4.62 13.28
C ASP A 621 26.83 -4.61 13.00
N PRO A 622 26.38 -5.06 11.83
CA PRO A 622 24.97 -5.04 11.49
C PRO A 622 24.11 -5.94 12.36
N ALA A 623 24.72 -6.93 13.05
CA ALA A 623 23.99 -7.84 13.93
C ALA A 623 23.68 -7.22 15.30
N THR A 624 24.49 -6.27 15.76
CA THR A 624 24.33 -5.65 17.09
C THR A 624 24.00 -4.17 17.01
N GLY A 625 24.21 -3.53 15.87
CA GLY A 625 24.06 -2.09 15.69
C GLY A 625 25.17 -1.25 16.36
N TYR A 626 26.29 -1.87 16.75
CA TYR A 626 27.40 -1.23 17.46
C TYR A 626 28.71 -1.27 16.68
#